data_9e14f44931de5179e6fe8f18d616f350
#
_entry.id   9e14f44931de5179e6fe8f18d616f350
#
_cell.length_a   1.000
_cell.length_b   1.000
_cell.length_c   1.000
_cell.angle_alpha   90.00
_cell.angle_beta   90.00
_cell.angle_gamma   90.00
#
_symmetry.space_group_name_H-M   'P 1'
#
loop_
_entity.id
_entity.type
_entity.pdbx_description
1 polymer ?
#
loop_
_entity_poly.entity_id
_entity_poly.type
_entity_poly.pdbx_seq_one_letter_code
_entity_poly.pdbx_strand_id
1 'polypeptide(L)'
;MSKSKEEQKDEPIQKPSPVSIEEEKKPLTRQQLTDRWFQVVTAIMLGVVAVATAWSGYQATRWAGEQSTLYAQASALRVESTRDSTLAGQYKLFDSIIVNNWINAYTQGNTKLATIYQKRFRPELQVAFAAWIATNPFTNPNAPPGPLFMPQYKVSQDALANQLDAEAAKTFDKGQAAKEQGDAYVLNTVFLATVLFLTAIAENFTWNRIRAVILTVGLVMLLYGIYHLVIYPRI
;
A
#
# COMPACT_ATOMS: atom_id res chain seq x y z
N MET A 1 69.88 29.12 -76.76
CA MET A 1 69.81 30.56 -77.00
C MET A 1 68.37 30.90 -77.30
N SER A 2 67.87 31.85 -76.70
CA SER A 2 66.63 32.62 -76.80
C SER A 2 65.67 32.40 -75.61
N LYS A 3 65.61 33.44 -74.77
CA LYS A 3 64.77 33.68 -73.65
C LYS A 3 63.36 34.07 -74.14
N SER A 4 62.30 33.39 -73.72
CA SER A 4 60.95 33.91 -73.75
C SER A 4 60.57 34.38 -72.35
N LYS A 5 60.37 35.68 -72.22
CA LYS A 5 59.70 36.30 -71.05
C LYS A 5 58.20 35.98 -71.09
N GLU A 6 57.68 35.30 -70.13
CA GLU A 6 56.29 35.20 -69.90
C GLU A 6 55.81 36.37 -69.03
N GLU A 7 54.94 37.16 -69.59
CA GLU A 7 54.31 38.37 -69.07
C GLU A 7 53.22 37.93 -68.12
N GLN A 8 53.44 38.16 -66.81
CA GLN A 8 52.48 37.86 -65.75
C GLN A 8 51.43 38.96 -65.79
N LYS A 9 50.20 38.59 -66.22
CA LYS A 9 49.04 39.46 -66.32
C LYS A 9 48.44 39.55 -64.92
N ASP A 10 48.53 40.72 -64.32
CA ASP A 10 47.84 41.06 -63.07
C ASP A 10 46.33 40.94 -63.25
N GLU A 11 45.69 39.94 -62.61
CA GLU A 11 44.26 39.88 -62.41
C GLU A 11 43.87 40.81 -61.27
N PRO A 12 42.82 41.64 -61.42
CA PRO A 12 42.38 42.55 -60.38
C PRO A 12 41.68 41.76 -59.24
N ILE A 13 42.16 41.97 -58.01
CA ILE A 13 41.60 41.43 -56.76
C ILE A 13 40.12 41.88 -56.67
N GLN A 14 39.24 40.91 -56.89
CA GLN A 14 37.81 41.09 -56.70
C GLN A 14 37.50 41.18 -55.20
N LYS A 15 37.16 42.36 -54.69
CA LYS A 15 36.70 42.58 -53.35
C LYS A 15 35.48 41.71 -53.07
N PRO A 16 35.39 40.95 -51.96
CA PRO A 16 34.19 40.20 -51.63
C PRO A 16 33.06 41.19 -51.38
N SER A 17 31.99 41.00 -52.10
CA SER A 17 30.72 41.71 -51.90
C SER A 17 30.20 41.45 -50.48
N PRO A 18 29.69 42.46 -49.77
CA PRO A 18 29.07 42.24 -48.46
C PRO A 18 27.89 41.30 -48.64
N VAL A 19 27.99 40.10 -48.07
CA VAL A 19 26.86 39.18 -47.90
C VAL A 19 25.82 39.90 -47.04
N SER A 20 24.81 40.46 -47.66
CA SER A 20 23.64 41.00 -47.00
C SER A 20 22.86 39.83 -46.42
N ILE A 21 23.12 39.53 -45.11
CA ILE A 21 22.27 38.61 -44.33
C ILE A 21 21.03 39.39 -43.91
N GLU A 22 20.19 39.74 -44.84
CA GLU A 22 18.79 40.05 -44.67
C GLU A 22 18.01 38.76 -45.02
N GLU A 23 17.96 37.80 -44.09
CA GLU A 23 16.94 36.77 -44.12
C GLU A 23 15.59 37.44 -44.00
N GLU A 24 14.98 37.77 -45.09
CA GLU A 24 13.61 38.20 -45.23
C GLU A 24 12.73 37.13 -44.58
N LYS A 25 12.24 37.38 -43.34
CA LYS A 25 11.33 36.50 -42.62
C LYS A 25 10.00 36.43 -43.41
N LYS A 26 9.94 35.53 -44.38
CA LYS A 26 8.69 35.24 -45.12
C LYS A 26 7.58 34.97 -44.12
N PRO A 27 6.44 35.61 -44.22
CA PRO A 27 5.30 35.35 -43.36
C PRO A 27 4.91 33.85 -43.45
N LEU A 28 4.78 33.21 -42.28
CA LEU A 28 4.41 31.80 -42.19
C LEU A 28 3.09 31.54 -42.88
N THR A 29 3.04 30.54 -43.74
CA THR A 29 1.81 30.07 -44.34
C THR A 29 0.85 29.55 -43.26
N ARG A 30 -0.48 29.66 -43.50
CA ARG A 30 -1.50 29.15 -42.55
C ARG A 30 -1.26 27.70 -42.14
N GLN A 31 -0.74 26.89 -43.04
CA GLN A 31 -0.41 25.49 -42.79
C GLN A 31 0.75 25.35 -41.79
N GLN A 32 1.82 26.15 -41.97
CA GLN A 32 2.97 26.16 -41.01
C GLN A 32 2.58 26.68 -39.62
N LEU A 33 1.64 27.61 -39.52
CA LEU A 33 1.11 28.09 -38.26
C LEU A 33 0.29 26.99 -37.55
N THR A 34 -0.53 26.26 -38.29
CA THR A 34 -1.30 25.13 -37.73
C THR A 34 -0.40 24.00 -37.24
N ASP A 35 0.63 23.66 -38.00
CA ASP A 35 1.61 22.62 -37.58
C ASP A 35 2.38 23.01 -36.34
N ARG A 36 2.82 24.28 -36.22
CA ARG A 36 3.45 24.79 -34.99
C ARG A 36 2.51 24.75 -33.79
N TRP A 37 1.23 25.08 -33.96
CA TRP A 37 0.25 24.97 -32.88
C TRP A 37 0.11 23.52 -32.40
N PHE A 38 -0.02 22.56 -33.31
CA PHE A 38 -0.06 21.13 -32.92
C PHE A 38 1.19 20.70 -32.18
N GLN A 39 2.38 21.11 -32.63
CA GLN A 39 3.63 20.81 -31.95
C GLN A 39 3.66 21.36 -30.52
N VAL A 40 3.25 22.61 -30.32
CA VAL A 40 3.20 23.25 -29.00
C VAL A 40 2.21 22.54 -28.09
N VAL A 41 0.99 22.24 -28.58
CA VAL A 41 -0.02 21.52 -27.80
C VAL A 41 0.47 20.13 -27.41
N THR A 42 1.06 19.39 -28.36
CA THR A 42 1.62 18.07 -28.10
C THR A 42 2.74 18.14 -27.04
N ALA A 43 3.66 19.09 -27.17
CA ALA A 43 4.76 19.25 -26.20
C ALA A 43 4.25 19.57 -24.79
N ILE A 44 3.25 20.45 -24.67
CA ILE A 44 2.61 20.76 -23.37
C ILE A 44 1.90 19.52 -22.82
N MET A 45 1.13 18.80 -23.63
CA MET A 45 0.46 17.57 -23.21
C MET A 45 1.46 16.54 -22.71
N LEU A 46 2.54 16.27 -23.46
CA LEU A 46 3.58 15.34 -23.06
C LEU A 46 4.21 15.73 -21.72
N GLY A 47 4.51 17.01 -21.53
CA GLY A 47 5.07 17.51 -20.25
C GLY A 47 4.12 17.31 -19.08
N VAL A 48 2.85 17.68 -19.25
CA VAL A 48 1.83 17.53 -18.19
C VAL A 48 1.59 16.05 -17.85
N VAL A 49 1.45 15.19 -18.88
CA VAL A 49 1.24 13.75 -18.69
C VAL A 49 2.45 13.13 -17.98
N ALA A 50 3.68 13.50 -18.36
CA ALA A 50 4.89 12.98 -17.72
C ALA A 50 4.92 13.30 -16.22
N VAL A 51 4.62 14.55 -15.84
CA VAL A 51 4.54 14.97 -14.43
C VAL A 51 3.41 14.25 -13.70
N ALA A 52 2.23 14.15 -14.30
CA ALA A 52 1.08 13.44 -13.73
C ALA A 52 1.38 11.94 -13.51
N THR A 53 2.06 11.30 -14.47
CA THR A 53 2.47 9.89 -14.38
C THR A 53 3.50 9.69 -13.26
N ALA A 54 4.50 10.56 -13.18
CA ALA A 54 5.51 10.50 -12.13
C ALA A 54 4.89 10.69 -10.73
N TRP A 55 3.97 11.64 -10.60
CA TRP A 55 3.23 11.84 -9.35
C TRP A 55 2.37 10.64 -8.97
N SER A 56 1.63 10.05 -9.94
CA SER A 56 0.82 8.85 -9.71
C SER A 56 1.69 7.67 -9.24
N GLY A 57 2.83 7.44 -9.88
CA GLY A 57 3.79 6.40 -9.49
C GLY A 57 4.39 6.64 -8.10
N TYR A 58 4.71 7.89 -7.75
CA TYR A 58 5.17 8.25 -6.41
C TYR A 58 4.12 7.91 -5.34
N GLN A 59 2.87 8.32 -5.55
CA GLN A 59 1.78 8.03 -4.63
C GLN A 59 1.51 6.52 -4.50
N ALA A 60 1.56 5.77 -5.60
CA ALA A 60 1.45 4.31 -5.57
C ALA A 60 2.51 3.69 -4.65
N THR A 61 3.76 4.14 -4.74
CA THR A 61 4.86 3.66 -3.89
C THR A 61 4.65 4.04 -2.42
N ARG A 62 4.14 5.24 -2.13
CA ARG A 62 3.82 5.68 -0.78
C ARG A 62 2.74 4.79 -0.14
N TRP A 63 1.66 4.54 -0.86
CA TRP A 63 0.58 3.66 -0.39
C TRP A 63 1.04 2.20 -0.22
N ALA A 64 1.91 1.69 -1.09
CA ALA A 64 2.53 0.37 -0.92
C ALA A 64 3.39 0.29 0.36
N GLY A 65 4.10 1.37 0.70
CA GLY A 65 4.84 1.48 1.97
C GLY A 65 3.91 1.45 3.19
N GLU A 66 2.82 2.20 3.17
CA GLU A 66 1.80 2.21 4.22
C GLU A 66 1.16 0.82 4.39
N GLN A 67 0.74 0.19 3.28
CA GLN A 67 0.24 -1.20 3.27
C GLN A 67 1.21 -2.16 3.96
N SER A 68 2.49 -2.11 3.57
CA SER A 68 3.53 -2.99 4.13
C SER A 68 3.69 -2.80 5.65
N THR A 69 3.68 -1.55 6.10
CA THR A 69 3.78 -1.20 7.52
C THR A 69 2.58 -1.73 8.31
N LEU A 70 1.36 -1.53 7.81
CA LEU A 70 0.14 -2.00 8.45
C LEU A 70 0.06 -3.53 8.49
N TYR A 71 0.48 -4.22 7.43
CA TYR A 71 0.53 -5.69 7.45
C TYR A 71 1.57 -6.23 8.43
N ALA A 72 2.73 -5.58 8.55
CA ALA A 72 3.74 -5.95 9.54
C ALA A 72 3.21 -5.77 10.97
N GLN A 73 2.51 -4.66 11.25
CA GLN A 73 1.88 -4.42 12.55
C GLN A 73 0.77 -5.45 12.85
N ALA A 74 -0.11 -5.74 11.89
CA ALA A 74 -1.13 -6.76 12.05
C ALA A 74 -0.53 -8.15 12.33
N SER A 75 0.56 -8.50 11.64
CA SER A 75 1.29 -9.75 11.87
C SER A 75 1.89 -9.81 13.28
N ALA A 76 2.50 -8.73 13.77
CA ALA A 76 3.05 -8.65 15.11
C ALA A 76 1.97 -8.86 16.19
N LEU A 77 0.81 -8.17 16.03
CA LEU A 77 -0.34 -8.33 16.93
C LEU A 77 -0.87 -9.77 16.93
N ARG A 78 -0.94 -10.44 15.78
CA ARG A 78 -1.35 -11.86 15.70
C ARG A 78 -0.38 -12.80 16.39
N VAL A 79 0.92 -12.55 16.28
CA VAL A 79 1.94 -13.34 16.98
C VAL A 79 1.77 -13.19 18.49
N GLU A 80 1.54 -11.98 18.98
CA GLU A 80 1.31 -11.70 20.40
C GLU A 80 0.00 -12.34 20.87
N SER A 81 -1.09 -12.20 20.14
CA SER A 81 -2.37 -12.88 20.40
C SER A 81 -2.19 -14.41 20.52
N THR A 82 -1.47 -15.01 19.56
CA THR A 82 -1.19 -16.46 19.58
C THR A 82 -0.40 -16.88 20.80
N ARG A 83 0.58 -16.07 21.20
CA ARG A 83 1.39 -16.31 22.41
C ARG A 83 0.51 -16.30 23.67
N ASP A 84 -0.35 -15.30 23.82
CA ASP A 84 -1.24 -15.18 24.98
C ASP A 84 -2.29 -16.28 24.99
N SER A 85 -2.87 -16.63 23.83
CA SER A 85 -3.79 -17.76 23.69
C SER A 85 -3.14 -19.10 24.09
N THR A 86 -1.89 -19.31 23.67
CA THR A 86 -1.11 -20.50 24.04
C THR A 86 -0.87 -20.54 25.55
N LEU A 87 -0.49 -19.41 26.14
CA LEU A 87 -0.27 -19.29 27.59
C LEU A 87 -1.57 -19.53 28.38
N ALA A 88 -2.70 -18.99 27.89
CA ALA A 88 -4.01 -19.27 28.47
C ALA A 88 -4.36 -20.76 28.43
N GLY A 89 -4.08 -21.45 27.33
CA GLY A 89 -4.23 -22.88 27.19
C GLY A 89 -3.37 -23.67 28.21
N GLN A 90 -2.11 -23.27 28.39
CA GLN A 90 -1.22 -23.87 29.40
C GLN A 90 -1.75 -23.66 30.82
N TYR A 91 -2.25 -22.49 31.16
CA TYR A 91 -2.86 -22.22 32.45
C TYR A 91 -4.08 -23.08 32.70
N LYS A 92 -4.99 -23.22 31.73
CA LYS A 92 -6.17 -24.09 31.81
C LYS A 92 -5.78 -25.55 32.02
N LEU A 93 -4.74 -26.02 31.32
CA LEU A 93 -4.24 -27.36 31.49
C LEU A 93 -3.66 -27.58 32.89
N PHE A 94 -2.82 -26.66 33.38
CA PHE A 94 -2.28 -26.70 34.72
C PHE A 94 -3.37 -26.69 35.81
N ASP A 95 -4.34 -25.77 35.65
CA ASP A 95 -5.48 -25.66 36.56
C ASP A 95 -6.33 -26.94 36.57
N SER A 96 -6.53 -27.57 35.42
CA SER A 96 -7.21 -28.88 35.33
C SER A 96 -6.49 -29.98 36.07
N ILE A 97 -5.18 -30.09 35.87
CA ILE A 97 -4.34 -31.09 36.55
C ILE A 97 -4.39 -30.92 38.08
N ILE A 98 -4.22 -29.69 38.55
CA ILE A 98 -4.13 -29.43 39.99
C ILE A 98 -5.49 -29.61 40.67
N VAL A 99 -6.61 -29.28 39.98
CA VAL A 99 -7.96 -29.57 40.49
C VAL A 99 -8.20 -31.07 40.58
N ASN A 100 -7.85 -31.85 39.56
CA ASN A 100 -7.99 -33.31 39.57
C ASN A 100 -7.18 -33.92 40.72
N ASN A 101 -5.97 -33.44 40.94
CA ASN A 101 -5.16 -33.91 42.07
C ASN A 101 -5.79 -33.55 43.42
N TRP A 102 -6.38 -32.34 43.52
CA TRP A 102 -7.12 -31.93 44.73
C TRP A 102 -8.34 -32.82 44.96
N ILE A 103 -9.18 -33.10 43.92
CA ILE A 103 -10.35 -33.98 44.00
C ILE A 103 -9.92 -35.37 44.48
N ASN A 104 -8.87 -35.96 43.91
CA ASN A 104 -8.35 -37.25 44.30
C ASN A 104 -7.91 -37.30 45.78
N ALA A 105 -7.17 -36.29 46.22
CA ALA A 105 -6.74 -36.21 47.61
C ALA A 105 -7.91 -36.04 48.57
N TYR A 106 -8.90 -35.21 48.22
CA TYR A 106 -10.10 -34.94 49.02
C TYR A 106 -10.98 -36.18 49.15
N THR A 107 -11.25 -36.89 48.05
CA THR A 107 -12.10 -38.09 48.06
C THR A 107 -11.48 -39.27 48.79
N GLN A 108 -10.14 -39.30 48.85
CA GLN A 108 -9.36 -40.29 49.64
C GLN A 108 -9.24 -39.91 51.13
N GLY A 109 -9.86 -38.78 51.55
CA GLY A 109 -9.77 -38.30 52.94
C GLY A 109 -8.38 -37.68 53.32
N ASN A 110 -7.47 -37.50 52.37
CA ASN A 110 -6.18 -36.88 52.60
C ASN A 110 -6.27 -35.36 52.61
N THR A 111 -6.82 -34.82 53.67
CA THR A 111 -7.09 -33.37 53.83
C THR A 111 -5.80 -32.52 53.82
N LYS A 112 -4.66 -33.08 54.36
CA LYS A 112 -3.38 -32.38 54.32
C LYS A 112 -2.90 -32.17 52.89
N LEU A 113 -2.97 -33.20 52.07
CA LEU A 113 -2.54 -33.14 50.69
C LEU A 113 -3.49 -32.25 49.87
N ALA A 114 -4.80 -32.35 50.04
CA ALA A 114 -5.78 -31.47 49.44
C ALA A 114 -5.51 -29.97 49.73
N THR A 115 -5.19 -29.64 50.98
CA THR A 115 -4.83 -28.27 51.38
C THR A 115 -3.56 -27.78 50.67
N ILE A 116 -2.56 -28.66 50.47
CA ILE A 116 -1.33 -28.33 49.74
C ILE A 116 -1.66 -27.99 48.28
N TYR A 117 -2.50 -28.79 47.62
CA TYR A 117 -2.92 -28.49 46.23
C TYR A 117 -3.71 -27.18 46.14
N GLN A 118 -4.63 -26.92 47.07
CA GLN A 118 -5.44 -25.70 47.07
C GLN A 118 -4.58 -24.43 47.23
N LYS A 119 -3.49 -24.48 48.04
CA LYS A 119 -2.55 -23.38 48.21
C LYS A 119 -1.76 -23.04 46.91
N ARG A 120 -1.73 -23.96 45.97
CA ARG A 120 -1.06 -23.78 44.64
C ARG A 120 -2.00 -23.32 43.55
N PHE A 121 -3.29 -23.12 43.84
CA PHE A 121 -4.24 -22.62 42.88
C PHE A 121 -3.86 -21.19 42.49
N ARG A 122 -3.94 -20.91 41.19
CA ARG A 122 -3.81 -19.56 40.67
C ARG A 122 -4.99 -18.69 41.17
N PRO A 123 -4.82 -17.38 41.27
CA PRO A 123 -5.87 -16.50 41.79
C PRO A 123 -7.22 -16.67 41.05
N GLU A 124 -7.22 -16.80 39.72
CA GLU A 124 -8.42 -16.99 38.91
C GLU A 124 -9.10 -18.32 39.24
N LEU A 125 -8.33 -19.39 39.45
CA LEU A 125 -8.84 -20.68 39.84
C LEU A 125 -9.40 -20.66 41.26
N GLN A 126 -8.77 -19.93 42.20
CA GLN A 126 -9.26 -19.85 43.61
C GLN A 126 -10.69 -19.29 43.68
N VAL A 127 -10.96 -18.22 42.89
CA VAL A 127 -12.31 -17.61 42.82
C VAL A 127 -13.34 -18.59 42.25
N ALA A 128 -12.99 -19.25 41.15
CA ALA A 128 -13.88 -20.24 40.52
C ALA A 128 -14.06 -21.49 41.41
N PHE A 129 -13.01 -21.95 42.09
CA PHE A 129 -13.08 -23.08 42.99
C PHE A 129 -13.97 -22.81 44.22
N ALA A 130 -13.86 -21.63 44.81
CA ALA A 130 -14.74 -21.24 45.93
C ALA A 130 -16.21 -21.21 45.51
N ALA A 131 -16.51 -20.66 44.34
CA ALA A 131 -17.84 -20.66 43.78
C ALA A 131 -18.34 -22.10 43.47
N TRP A 132 -17.50 -22.97 42.94
CA TRP A 132 -17.86 -24.35 42.67
C TRP A 132 -18.13 -25.15 43.94
N ILE A 133 -17.31 -25.06 44.98
CA ILE A 133 -17.53 -25.72 46.27
C ILE A 133 -18.87 -25.28 46.90
N ALA A 134 -19.25 -24.01 46.75
CA ALA A 134 -20.54 -23.50 47.22
C ALA A 134 -21.77 -24.16 46.54
N THR A 135 -21.60 -24.84 45.40
CA THR A 135 -22.67 -25.62 44.76
C THR A 135 -22.85 -27.03 45.37
N ASN A 136 -22.08 -27.39 46.38
CA ASN A 136 -22.06 -28.72 47.02
C ASN A 136 -21.82 -29.86 45.99
N PRO A 137 -20.73 -29.84 45.21
CA PRO A 137 -20.53 -30.71 44.05
C PRO A 137 -20.50 -32.19 44.34
N PHE A 138 -20.26 -32.61 45.57
CA PHE A 138 -20.21 -34.03 45.95
C PHE A 138 -21.57 -34.61 46.38
N THR A 139 -22.58 -33.75 46.53
CA THR A 139 -23.92 -34.16 46.97
C THR A 139 -25.02 -33.65 46.04
N ASN A 140 -24.75 -32.64 45.27
CA ASN A 140 -25.71 -32.02 44.33
C ASN A 140 -25.48 -32.54 42.92
N PRO A 141 -26.40 -33.35 42.34
CA PRO A 141 -26.24 -33.90 41.00
C PRO A 141 -26.28 -32.83 39.87
N ASN A 142 -26.78 -31.63 40.18
CA ASN A 142 -26.85 -30.51 39.22
C ASN A 142 -25.68 -29.55 39.32
N ALA A 143 -24.67 -29.82 40.18
CA ALA A 143 -23.50 -29.02 40.29
C ALA A 143 -22.64 -29.10 38.99
N PRO A 144 -21.97 -28.04 38.59
CA PRO A 144 -21.03 -28.06 37.51
C PRO A 144 -19.94 -29.13 37.72
N PRO A 145 -19.40 -29.77 36.63
CA PRO A 145 -18.48 -30.89 36.77
C PRO A 145 -17.08 -30.48 37.35
N GLY A 146 -16.83 -29.19 37.44
CA GLY A 146 -15.56 -28.71 38.06
C GLY A 146 -15.51 -27.17 38.07
N PRO A 147 -14.54 -26.60 38.79
CA PRO A 147 -14.37 -25.14 38.88
C PRO A 147 -14.06 -24.47 37.58
N LEU A 148 -13.45 -25.17 36.60
CA LEU A 148 -13.16 -24.63 35.26
C LEU A 148 -14.42 -24.38 34.43
N PHE A 149 -15.55 -24.96 34.80
CA PHE A 149 -16.87 -24.77 34.15
C PHE A 149 -17.68 -23.67 34.79
N MET A 150 -17.15 -23.03 35.81
CA MET A 150 -17.86 -21.92 36.51
C MET A 150 -17.72 -20.62 35.72
N PRO A 151 -18.76 -19.76 35.69
CA PRO A 151 -18.70 -18.44 35.06
C PRO A 151 -17.57 -17.52 35.62
N GLN A 152 -17.17 -17.79 36.86
CA GLN A 152 -16.10 -17.09 37.57
C GLN A 152 -14.70 -17.46 37.07
N TYR A 153 -14.55 -18.59 36.35
CA TYR A 153 -13.28 -19.00 35.80
C TYR A 153 -12.94 -18.19 34.55
N LYS A 154 -12.12 -17.18 34.70
CA LYS A 154 -11.70 -16.29 33.63
C LYS A 154 -10.20 -16.18 33.61
N VAL A 155 -9.58 -16.65 32.54
CA VAL A 155 -8.14 -16.52 32.31
C VAL A 155 -7.89 -15.19 31.61
N SER A 156 -7.14 -14.30 32.25
CA SER A 156 -6.88 -12.93 31.73
C SER A 156 -6.23 -12.94 30.35
N GLN A 157 -5.36 -13.91 30.07
CA GLN A 157 -4.70 -14.08 28.77
C GLN A 157 -5.67 -14.40 27.64
N ASP A 158 -6.80 -15.08 27.88
CA ASP A 158 -7.82 -15.29 26.84
C ASP A 158 -8.43 -13.95 26.40
N ALA A 159 -8.73 -13.07 27.34
CA ALA A 159 -9.30 -11.76 27.04
C ALA A 159 -8.31 -10.89 26.27
N LEU A 160 -7.04 -10.91 26.67
CA LEU A 160 -5.96 -10.19 26.00
C LEU A 160 -5.72 -10.72 24.59
N ALA A 161 -5.64 -12.04 24.42
CA ALA A 161 -5.49 -12.67 23.13
C ALA A 161 -6.63 -12.28 22.15
N ASN A 162 -7.88 -12.32 22.61
CA ASN A 162 -9.04 -11.92 21.80
C ASN A 162 -9.00 -10.43 21.43
N GLN A 163 -8.55 -9.57 22.35
CA GLN A 163 -8.39 -8.14 22.08
C GLN A 163 -7.31 -7.89 21.02
N LEU A 164 -6.15 -8.52 21.14
CA LEU A 164 -5.05 -8.41 20.19
C LEU A 164 -5.43 -8.94 18.81
N ASP A 165 -6.18 -10.05 18.73
CA ASP A 165 -6.64 -10.59 17.46
C ASP A 165 -7.63 -9.64 16.76
N ALA A 166 -8.55 -9.05 17.52
CA ALA A 166 -9.48 -8.06 17.00
C ALA A 166 -8.76 -6.78 16.51
N GLU A 167 -7.69 -6.36 17.20
CA GLU A 167 -6.87 -5.23 16.77
C GLU A 167 -6.03 -5.58 15.53
N ALA A 168 -5.49 -6.78 15.46
CA ALA A 168 -4.79 -7.30 14.30
C ALA A 168 -5.68 -7.31 13.05
N ALA A 169 -6.93 -7.78 13.19
CA ALA A 169 -7.91 -7.77 12.10
C ALA A 169 -8.18 -6.35 11.60
N LYS A 170 -8.46 -5.40 12.50
CA LYS A 170 -8.67 -3.99 12.12
C LYS A 170 -7.47 -3.36 11.43
N THR A 171 -6.26 -3.70 11.89
CA THR A 171 -5.02 -3.17 11.30
C THR A 171 -4.76 -3.79 9.92
N PHE A 172 -5.09 -5.05 9.74
CA PHE A 172 -5.05 -5.72 8.45
C PHE A 172 -6.03 -5.09 7.44
N ASP A 173 -7.26 -4.81 7.85
CA ASP A 173 -8.27 -4.15 7.01
C ASP A 173 -7.80 -2.76 6.55
N LYS A 174 -7.13 -1.99 7.43
CA LYS A 174 -6.49 -0.72 7.05
C LYS A 174 -5.40 -0.94 6.00
N GLY A 175 -4.61 -2.00 6.14
CA GLY A 175 -3.61 -2.38 5.15
C GLY A 175 -4.22 -2.75 3.79
N GLN A 176 -5.37 -3.42 3.78
CA GLN A 176 -6.12 -3.68 2.54
C GLN A 176 -6.62 -2.38 1.89
N ALA A 177 -7.18 -1.46 2.67
CA ALA A 177 -7.60 -0.17 2.15
C ALA A 177 -6.42 0.62 1.56
N ALA A 178 -5.25 0.59 2.21
CA ALA A 178 -4.03 1.21 1.68
C ALA A 178 -3.59 0.55 0.36
N LYS A 179 -3.69 -0.78 0.25
CA LYS A 179 -3.43 -1.51 -0.99
C LYS A 179 -4.34 -1.05 -2.12
N GLU A 180 -5.65 -0.97 -1.88
CA GLU A 180 -6.63 -0.54 -2.88
C GLU A 180 -6.33 0.87 -3.41
N GLN A 181 -5.91 1.79 -2.52
CA GLN A 181 -5.49 3.12 -2.93
C GLN A 181 -4.21 3.08 -3.78
N GLY A 182 -3.23 2.28 -3.40
CA GLY A 182 -2.01 2.06 -4.18
C GLY A 182 -2.30 1.51 -5.57
N ASP A 183 -3.15 0.48 -5.67
CA ASP A 183 -3.57 -0.14 -6.93
C ASP A 183 -4.32 0.86 -7.83
N ALA A 184 -5.15 1.74 -7.26
CA ALA A 184 -5.82 2.79 -8.00
C ALA A 184 -4.84 3.79 -8.63
N TYR A 185 -3.77 4.18 -7.91
CA TYR A 185 -2.70 5.01 -8.45
C TYR A 185 -1.87 4.30 -9.52
N VAL A 186 -1.59 2.99 -9.35
CA VAL A 186 -0.94 2.17 -10.38
C VAL A 186 -1.78 2.16 -11.65
N LEU A 187 -3.08 1.90 -11.55
CA LEU A 187 -4.00 1.89 -12.68
C LEU A 187 -4.02 3.26 -13.39
N ASN A 188 -4.06 4.35 -12.63
CA ASN A 188 -4.01 5.70 -13.20
C ASN A 188 -2.67 5.96 -13.92
N THR A 189 -1.55 5.42 -13.41
CA THR A 189 -0.24 5.50 -14.09
C THR A 189 -0.28 4.81 -15.46
N VAL A 190 -0.85 3.61 -15.54
CA VAL A 190 -1.02 2.87 -16.81
C VAL A 190 -1.92 3.65 -17.78
N PHE A 191 -3.00 4.23 -17.26
CA PHE A 191 -3.91 5.06 -18.03
C PHE A 191 -3.21 6.31 -18.62
N LEU A 192 -2.43 7.02 -17.82
CA LEU A 192 -1.64 8.16 -18.27
C LEU A 192 -0.53 7.75 -19.27
N ALA A 193 0.07 6.57 -19.10
CA ALA A 193 1.03 6.03 -20.08
C ALA A 193 0.38 5.81 -21.46
N THR A 194 -0.89 5.39 -21.49
CA THR A 194 -1.66 5.30 -22.74
C THR A 194 -1.85 6.67 -23.40
N VAL A 195 -2.06 7.72 -22.59
CA VAL A 195 -2.13 9.11 -23.12
C VAL A 195 -0.80 9.54 -23.72
N LEU A 196 0.34 9.22 -23.06
CA LEU A 196 1.67 9.47 -23.63
C LEU A 196 1.84 8.80 -24.99
N PHE A 197 1.46 7.54 -25.09
CA PHE A 197 1.55 6.77 -26.32
C PHE A 197 0.70 7.37 -27.45
N LEU A 198 -0.56 7.71 -27.17
CA LEU A 198 -1.46 8.35 -28.15
C LEU A 198 -0.91 9.71 -28.62
N THR A 199 -0.39 10.50 -27.67
CA THR A 199 0.17 11.82 -27.97
C THR A 199 1.43 11.70 -28.85
N ALA A 200 2.31 10.73 -28.57
CA ALA A 200 3.51 10.47 -29.37
C ALA A 200 3.17 9.96 -30.77
N ILE A 201 2.18 9.08 -30.90
CA ILE A 201 1.71 8.59 -32.20
C ILE A 201 1.11 9.73 -33.04
N ALA A 202 0.40 10.67 -32.44
CA ALA A 202 -0.22 11.79 -33.15
C ALA A 202 0.82 12.60 -33.96
N GLU A 203 2.07 12.66 -33.53
CA GLU A 203 3.13 13.37 -34.26
C GLU A 203 3.53 12.71 -35.59
N ASN A 204 3.31 11.40 -35.73
CA ASN A 204 3.65 10.66 -36.95
C ASN A 204 2.60 10.81 -38.07
N PHE A 205 1.42 11.39 -37.79
CA PHE A 205 0.39 11.58 -38.79
C PHE A 205 0.53 12.93 -39.48
N THR A 206 0.58 12.90 -40.83
CA THR A 206 0.63 14.11 -41.68
C THR A 206 -0.74 14.74 -41.89
N TRP A 207 -1.85 13.99 -41.66
CA TRP A 207 -3.21 14.46 -41.87
C TRP A 207 -3.72 15.16 -40.59
N ASN A 208 -3.91 16.49 -40.70
CA ASN A 208 -4.34 17.32 -39.57
C ASN A 208 -5.63 16.86 -38.90
N ARG A 209 -6.58 16.27 -39.65
CA ARG A 209 -7.83 15.74 -39.08
C ARG A 209 -7.60 14.54 -38.15
N ILE A 210 -6.78 13.59 -38.59
CA ILE A 210 -6.44 12.39 -37.77
C ILE A 210 -5.67 12.81 -36.56
N ARG A 211 -4.65 13.67 -36.71
CA ARG A 211 -3.86 14.23 -35.60
C ARG A 211 -4.75 14.94 -34.57
N ALA A 212 -5.70 15.77 -35.02
CA ALA A 212 -6.63 16.44 -34.12
C ALA A 212 -7.52 15.48 -33.35
N VAL A 213 -8.04 14.43 -33.98
CA VAL A 213 -8.87 13.40 -33.30
C VAL A 213 -8.07 12.69 -32.23
N ILE A 214 -6.86 12.22 -32.53
CA ILE A 214 -6.03 11.51 -31.57
C ILE A 214 -5.68 12.42 -30.38
N LEU A 215 -5.27 13.66 -30.63
CA LEU A 215 -4.96 14.62 -29.57
C LEU A 215 -6.18 14.98 -28.72
N THR A 216 -7.37 15.08 -29.32
CA THR A 216 -8.61 15.33 -28.57
C THR A 216 -8.93 14.15 -27.65
N VAL A 217 -8.83 12.91 -28.13
CA VAL A 217 -9.01 11.71 -27.31
C VAL A 217 -7.97 11.69 -26.18
N GLY A 218 -6.69 11.93 -26.49
CA GLY A 218 -5.62 12.02 -25.49
C GLY A 218 -5.88 13.10 -24.44
N LEU A 219 -6.39 14.26 -24.85
CA LEU A 219 -6.73 15.35 -23.92
C LEU A 219 -7.89 14.97 -22.99
N VAL A 220 -8.94 14.34 -23.48
CA VAL A 220 -10.07 13.87 -22.67
C VAL A 220 -9.59 12.85 -21.65
N MET A 221 -8.76 11.90 -22.08
CA MET A 221 -8.15 10.91 -21.20
C MET A 221 -7.24 11.57 -20.15
N LEU A 222 -6.42 12.55 -20.55
CA LEU A 222 -5.57 13.29 -19.63
C LEU A 222 -6.37 13.99 -18.53
N LEU A 223 -7.44 14.70 -18.92
CA LEU A 223 -8.32 15.38 -17.96
C LEU A 223 -8.96 14.38 -16.99
N TYR A 224 -9.38 13.22 -17.46
CA TYR A 224 -9.87 12.13 -16.62
C TYR A 224 -8.81 11.63 -15.64
N GLY A 225 -7.57 11.38 -16.10
CA GLY A 225 -6.46 10.95 -15.23
C GLY A 225 -6.11 12.00 -14.17
N ILE A 226 -6.08 13.29 -14.53
CA ILE A 226 -5.86 14.40 -13.59
C ILE A 226 -7.00 14.50 -12.57
N TYR A 227 -8.25 14.34 -12.99
CA TYR A 227 -9.41 14.32 -12.11
C TYR A 227 -9.24 13.25 -11.01
N HIS A 228 -8.82 12.04 -11.35
CA HIS A 228 -8.53 10.99 -10.39
C HIS A 228 -7.38 11.35 -9.44
N LEU A 229 -6.30 11.97 -9.93
CA LEU A 229 -5.19 12.44 -9.08
C LEU A 229 -5.60 13.49 -8.06
N VAL A 230 -6.65 14.28 -8.35
CA VAL A 230 -7.16 15.29 -7.42
C VAL A 230 -8.06 14.67 -6.34
N ILE A 231 -8.86 13.67 -6.71
CA ILE A 231 -9.86 13.05 -5.83
C ILE A 231 -9.24 11.98 -4.93
N TYR A 232 -8.27 11.23 -5.41
CA TYR A 232 -7.66 10.16 -4.63
C TYR A 232 -6.97 10.69 -3.37
N PRO A 233 -7.12 10.00 -2.21
CA PRO A 233 -6.45 10.37 -0.97
C PRO A 233 -4.93 10.31 -1.13
N ARG A 234 -4.24 11.29 -0.56
CA ARG A 234 -2.77 11.47 -0.66
C ARG A 234 -2.11 11.22 0.67
N ILE A 235 -0.90 10.69 0.65
CA ILE A 235 -0.01 10.54 1.80
C ILE A 235 1.40 11.06 1.50
#